data_fbe9bcb8559afc853500eafb1b1309ad
#
_entry.id   fbe9bcb8559afc853500eafb1b1309ad
#
_cell.length_a   1.000
_cell.length_b   1.000
_cell.length_c   1.000
_cell.angle_alpha   90.00
_cell.angle_beta   90.00
_cell.angle_gamma   90.00
#
_symmetry.space_group_name_H-M   'P 1'
#
loop_
_entity.id
_entity.type
_entity.pdbx_description
1 polymer ?
#
loop_
_entity_poly.entity_id
_entity_poly.type
_entity_poly.pdbx_seq_one_letter_code
_entity_poly.pdbx_strand_id
1 'polypeptide(L)'
;VFICGLYRYFTGTLPMLETDLPGAVELGQPSSLLTGAAIFILLRAFANGGSSLTGLEAISDGVALFKAPEADNAKRTLVIMSAILGTLVLGVSWFAHQIHAMPYESGTPTVISQIAKAAVGTGTFGQGMFILVQLATMLILFAGANTTYSAFPLLCNFVASDGYLPRQLSKRGHRLAFSNGILFLAGGGIFLVVITAGSVEHLVAFYALGVFTGFMLAGFGMAKHAHTHRGDGWKVKFVINGLAGSISLIIVLIFSVVKFTQGAWIVLVVAPI
;
A
#
# COMPACT_ATOMS: atom_id res chain seq x y z
N VAL A 1 -21.33 1.80 -1.87
CA VAL A 1 -20.81 2.50 -3.07
C VAL A 1 -20.91 1.58 -4.28
N PHE A 2 -20.23 0.41 -4.33
CA PHE A 2 -20.20 -0.47 -5.50
C PHE A 2 -21.59 -0.92 -5.98
N ILE A 3 -22.45 -1.37 -5.06
CA ILE A 3 -23.83 -1.81 -5.41
C ILE A 3 -24.63 -0.66 -6.02
N CYS A 4 -24.61 0.52 -5.40
CA CYS A 4 -25.29 1.71 -5.93
C CYS A 4 -24.70 2.15 -7.27
N GLY A 5 -23.37 2.13 -7.41
CA GLY A 5 -22.68 2.47 -8.66
C GLY A 5 -23.01 1.51 -9.78
N LEU A 6 -23.01 0.19 -9.53
CA LEU A 6 -23.44 -0.81 -10.53
C LEU A 6 -24.92 -0.62 -10.93
N TYR A 7 -25.80 -0.39 -9.98
CA TYR A 7 -27.20 -0.11 -10.26
C TYR A 7 -27.34 1.09 -11.21
N ARG A 8 -26.64 2.20 -10.90
CA ARG A 8 -26.68 3.42 -11.72
C ARG A 8 -26.01 3.22 -13.08
N TYR A 9 -24.99 2.40 -13.18
CA TYR A 9 -24.38 2.03 -14.44
C TYR A 9 -25.37 1.30 -15.35
N PHE A 10 -26.03 0.26 -14.84
CA PHE A 10 -27.00 -0.53 -15.61
C PHE A 10 -28.30 0.26 -15.95
N THR A 11 -28.65 1.24 -15.15
CA THR A 11 -29.79 2.15 -15.42
C THR A 11 -29.41 3.34 -16.30
N GLY A 12 -28.14 3.47 -16.71
CA GLY A 12 -27.67 4.60 -17.52
C GLY A 12 -27.68 5.95 -16.80
N THR A 13 -27.76 5.95 -15.46
CA THR A 13 -27.85 7.17 -14.64
C THR A 13 -26.53 7.54 -13.96
N LEU A 14 -25.45 6.82 -14.26
CA LEU A 14 -24.12 7.12 -13.71
C LEU A 14 -23.58 8.38 -14.40
N PRO A 15 -23.26 9.46 -13.65
CA PRO A 15 -22.73 10.69 -14.26
C PRO A 15 -21.29 10.47 -14.68
N MET A 16 -20.95 10.97 -15.86
CA MET A 16 -19.57 11.17 -16.29
C MET A 16 -19.09 12.52 -15.77
N LEU A 17 -17.88 12.57 -15.24
CA LEU A 17 -17.27 13.81 -14.77
C LEU A 17 -16.60 14.53 -15.94
N GLU A 18 -16.65 15.87 -15.92
CA GLU A 18 -15.90 16.68 -16.86
C GLU A 18 -14.40 16.52 -16.60
N THR A 19 -13.63 16.29 -17.66
CA THR A 19 -12.19 16.05 -17.58
C THR A 19 -11.37 17.33 -17.58
N ASP A 20 -12.00 18.47 -17.88
CA ASP A 20 -11.34 19.77 -18.10
C ASP A 20 -11.52 20.72 -16.89
N LEU A 21 -11.51 20.18 -15.69
CA LEU A 21 -11.67 20.97 -14.48
C LEU A 21 -10.33 21.62 -14.04
N PRO A 22 -10.34 22.86 -13.54
CA PRO A 22 -9.14 23.53 -13.05
C PRO A 22 -8.47 22.71 -11.93
N GLY A 23 -7.15 22.45 -12.06
CA GLY A 23 -6.37 21.67 -11.09
C GLY A 23 -6.44 20.16 -11.27
N ALA A 24 -7.14 19.65 -12.28
CA ALA A 24 -7.04 18.24 -12.67
C ALA A 24 -5.67 17.99 -13.33
N VAL A 25 -5.05 16.87 -12.97
CA VAL A 25 -3.77 16.48 -13.57
C VAL A 25 -4.03 15.98 -14.98
N GLU A 26 -3.42 16.63 -15.98
CA GLU A 26 -3.50 16.16 -17.37
C GLU A 26 -2.88 14.77 -17.49
N LEU A 27 -3.68 13.79 -17.82
CA LEU A 27 -3.22 12.46 -18.17
C LEU A 27 -2.71 12.51 -19.60
N GLY A 28 -1.40 12.66 -19.80
CA GLY A 28 -0.79 12.62 -21.11
C GLY A 28 -1.23 11.36 -21.86
N GLN A 29 -1.89 11.54 -23.01
CA GLN A 29 -2.27 10.43 -23.87
C GLN A 29 -1.09 10.09 -24.79
N PRO A 30 -0.45 8.92 -24.61
CA PRO A 30 0.62 8.53 -25.52
C PRO A 30 0.06 8.26 -26.91
N SER A 31 0.73 8.80 -27.91
CA SER A 31 0.33 8.62 -29.32
C SER A 31 0.43 7.18 -29.84
N SER A 32 1.16 6.32 -29.12
CA SER A 32 1.18 4.86 -29.33
C SER A 32 1.64 4.14 -28.08
N LEU A 33 1.17 2.89 -27.86
CA LEU A 33 1.53 2.04 -26.73
C LEU A 33 3.01 1.59 -26.71
N LEU A 34 3.72 1.74 -27.81
CA LEU A 34 5.12 1.33 -27.96
C LEU A 34 6.12 2.51 -27.85
N THR A 35 5.64 3.72 -27.61
CA THR A 35 6.54 4.85 -27.32
C THR A 35 7.14 4.72 -25.92
N GLY A 36 8.40 5.16 -25.76
CA GLY A 36 9.06 5.15 -24.47
C GLY A 36 8.26 5.89 -23.38
N ALA A 37 7.52 6.95 -23.75
CA ALA A 37 6.61 7.67 -22.86
C ALA A 37 5.44 6.78 -22.37
N ALA A 38 4.85 5.97 -23.25
CA ALA A 38 3.77 5.05 -22.88
C ALA A 38 4.25 3.96 -21.92
N ILE A 39 5.42 3.38 -22.20
CA ILE A 39 6.04 2.39 -21.32
C ILE A 39 6.31 3.00 -19.94
N PHE A 40 6.84 4.22 -19.87
CA PHE A 40 7.09 4.91 -18.61
C PHE A 40 5.79 5.16 -17.81
N ILE A 41 4.72 5.60 -18.47
CA ILE A 41 3.39 5.78 -17.83
C ILE A 41 2.85 4.45 -17.30
N LEU A 42 2.95 3.37 -18.08
CA LEU A 42 2.54 2.03 -17.64
C LEU A 42 3.35 1.54 -16.44
N LEU A 43 4.68 1.73 -16.45
CA LEU A 43 5.53 1.37 -15.33
C LEU A 43 5.22 2.20 -14.08
N ARG A 44 4.94 3.49 -14.25
CA ARG A 44 4.52 4.37 -13.15
C ARG A 44 3.16 3.95 -12.59
N ALA A 45 2.20 3.63 -13.45
CA ALA A 45 0.88 3.14 -13.04
C ALA A 45 0.98 1.80 -12.31
N PHE A 46 1.79 0.88 -12.82
CA PHE A 46 2.06 -0.42 -12.18
C PHE A 46 2.70 -0.25 -10.80
N ALA A 47 3.71 0.60 -10.69
CA ALA A 47 4.37 0.87 -9.42
C ALA A 47 3.37 1.50 -8.41
N ASN A 48 2.64 2.54 -8.80
CA ASN A 48 1.63 3.17 -7.92
C ASN A 48 0.51 2.18 -7.52
N GLY A 49 0.05 1.34 -8.46
CA GLY A 49 -0.92 0.27 -8.18
C GLY A 49 -0.37 -0.78 -7.21
N GLY A 50 0.92 -1.10 -7.32
CA GLY A 50 1.62 -2.01 -6.40
C GLY A 50 1.58 -1.55 -4.95
N SER A 51 1.54 -0.23 -4.69
CA SER A 51 1.43 0.29 -3.33
C SER A 51 0.14 -0.14 -2.64
N SER A 52 -0.91 -0.51 -3.38
CA SER A 52 -2.16 -1.05 -2.81
C SER A 52 -2.01 -2.44 -2.19
N LEU A 53 -0.94 -3.18 -2.53
CA LEU A 53 -0.65 -4.50 -1.95
C LEU A 53 -0.02 -4.41 -0.56
N THR A 54 0.39 -3.23 -0.15
CA THR A 54 0.97 -3.00 1.18
C THR A 54 -0.08 -3.19 2.27
N GLY A 55 0.37 -3.71 3.43
CA GLY A 55 -0.51 -4.09 4.55
C GLY A 55 -0.80 -5.60 4.61
N LEU A 56 -0.58 -6.36 3.52
CA LEU A 56 -0.68 -7.82 3.54
C LEU A 56 0.47 -8.45 4.34
N GLU A 57 1.62 -7.77 4.41
CA GLU A 57 2.79 -8.14 5.19
C GLU A 57 2.49 -8.29 6.69
N ALA A 58 1.56 -7.49 7.22
CA ALA A 58 1.19 -7.56 8.63
C ALA A 58 0.70 -8.95 9.07
N ILE A 59 0.09 -9.72 8.16
CA ILE A 59 -0.31 -11.11 8.43
C ILE A 59 0.92 -12.02 8.48
N SER A 60 1.87 -11.82 7.57
CA SER A 60 3.10 -12.60 7.51
C SER A 60 3.98 -12.37 8.75
N ASP A 61 4.07 -11.12 9.19
CA ASP A 61 4.84 -10.71 10.38
C ASP A 61 4.18 -11.17 11.67
N GLY A 62 2.85 -11.27 11.67
CA GLY A 62 2.02 -11.63 12.81
C GLY A 62 1.60 -13.10 12.89
N VAL A 63 2.21 -14.03 12.14
CA VAL A 63 1.79 -15.46 12.12
C VAL A 63 1.72 -16.06 13.52
N ALA A 64 2.67 -15.75 14.39
CA ALA A 64 2.71 -16.26 15.78
C ALA A 64 1.54 -15.75 16.66
N LEU A 65 0.78 -14.75 16.23
CA LEU A 65 -0.38 -14.22 16.94
C LEU A 65 -1.68 -14.95 16.57
N PHE A 66 -1.65 -15.81 15.54
CA PHE A 66 -2.84 -16.57 15.13
C PHE A 66 -3.07 -17.75 16.08
N LYS A 67 -4.34 -18.14 16.18
CA LYS A 67 -4.74 -19.36 16.87
C LYS A 67 -4.16 -20.59 16.15
N ALA A 68 -3.76 -21.61 16.89
CA ALA A 68 -3.26 -22.85 16.33
C ALA A 68 -4.33 -23.57 15.48
N PRO A 69 -3.97 -24.13 14.29
CA PRO A 69 -2.65 -24.11 13.65
C PRO A 69 -2.35 -22.75 13.00
N GLU A 70 -1.34 -22.06 13.52
CA GLU A 70 -1.06 -20.65 13.22
C GLU A 70 -0.81 -20.42 11.72
N ALA A 71 0.05 -21.23 11.12
CA ALA A 71 0.44 -21.08 9.71
C ALA A 71 -0.74 -21.26 8.74
N ASP A 72 -1.62 -22.24 8.99
CA ASP A 72 -2.77 -22.50 8.15
C ASP A 72 -3.82 -21.39 8.26
N ASN A 73 -4.08 -20.93 9.49
CA ASN A 73 -4.99 -19.83 9.74
C ASN A 73 -4.49 -18.51 9.15
N ALA A 74 -3.21 -18.19 9.28
CA ALA A 74 -2.58 -17.03 8.67
C ALA A 74 -2.66 -17.10 7.13
N LYS A 75 -2.34 -18.24 6.51
CA LYS A 75 -2.45 -18.47 5.08
C LYS A 75 -3.88 -18.27 4.57
N ARG A 76 -4.88 -18.84 5.25
CA ARG A 76 -6.28 -18.68 4.88
C ARG A 76 -6.73 -17.22 4.95
N THR A 77 -6.34 -16.52 6.02
CA THR A 77 -6.62 -15.09 6.18
C THR A 77 -5.98 -14.27 5.07
N LEU A 78 -4.71 -14.55 4.74
CA LEU A 78 -3.99 -13.87 3.67
C LEU A 78 -4.68 -14.03 2.31
N VAL A 79 -5.12 -15.25 1.97
CA VAL A 79 -5.83 -15.52 0.72
C VAL A 79 -7.15 -14.75 0.65
N ILE A 80 -7.94 -14.78 1.73
CA ILE A 80 -9.23 -14.05 1.80
C ILE A 80 -8.99 -12.54 1.67
N MET A 81 -8.04 -11.99 2.41
CA MET A 81 -7.72 -10.56 2.33
C MET A 81 -7.22 -10.15 0.95
N SER A 82 -6.35 -10.96 0.33
CA SER A 82 -5.86 -10.70 -1.02
C SER A 82 -6.99 -10.72 -2.06
N ALA A 83 -7.95 -11.65 -1.93
CA ALA A 83 -9.12 -11.72 -2.81
C ALA A 83 -10.02 -10.49 -2.64
N ILE A 84 -10.30 -10.08 -1.40
CA ILE A 84 -11.09 -8.88 -1.10
C ILE A 84 -10.38 -7.63 -1.65
N LEU A 85 -9.09 -7.48 -1.36
CA LEU A 85 -8.29 -6.34 -1.83
C LEU A 85 -8.27 -6.28 -3.35
N GLY A 86 -7.99 -7.39 -4.04
CA GLY A 86 -8.01 -7.46 -5.50
C GLY A 86 -9.36 -7.05 -6.08
N THR A 87 -10.46 -7.53 -5.50
CA THR A 87 -11.82 -7.16 -5.93
C THR A 87 -12.07 -5.66 -5.73
N LEU A 88 -11.64 -5.08 -4.61
CA LEU A 88 -11.80 -3.65 -4.33
C LEU A 88 -10.97 -2.80 -5.30
N VAL A 89 -9.72 -3.16 -5.54
CA VAL A 89 -8.83 -2.44 -6.47
C VAL A 89 -9.38 -2.47 -7.89
N LEU A 90 -9.81 -3.64 -8.37
CA LEU A 90 -10.44 -3.78 -9.68
C LEU A 90 -11.73 -2.97 -9.77
N GLY A 91 -12.58 -3.02 -8.73
CA GLY A 91 -13.82 -2.25 -8.67
C GLY A 91 -13.58 -0.74 -8.70
N VAL A 92 -12.64 -0.23 -7.90
CA VAL A 92 -12.27 1.19 -7.90
C VAL A 92 -11.73 1.62 -9.27
N SER A 93 -10.83 0.84 -9.85
CA SER A 93 -10.23 1.14 -11.15
C SER A 93 -11.28 1.16 -12.27
N TRP A 94 -12.21 0.20 -12.25
CA TRP A 94 -13.29 0.13 -13.23
C TRP A 94 -14.23 1.33 -13.10
N PHE A 95 -14.68 1.66 -11.87
CA PHE A 95 -15.54 2.84 -11.67
C PHE A 95 -14.83 4.14 -12.00
N ALA A 96 -13.56 4.30 -11.64
CA ALA A 96 -12.77 5.47 -11.98
C ALA A 96 -12.74 5.69 -13.50
N HIS A 97 -12.56 4.60 -14.27
CA HIS A 97 -12.59 4.64 -15.72
C HIS A 97 -13.98 5.04 -16.26
N GLN A 98 -15.06 4.42 -15.72
CA GLN A 98 -16.42 4.69 -16.20
C GLN A 98 -16.89 6.12 -15.96
N ILE A 99 -16.50 6.74 -14.85
CA ILE A 99 -16.90 8.12 -14.52
C ILE A 99 -15.87 9.16 -14.99
N HIS A 100 -14.76 8.76 -15.63
CA HIS A 100 -13.63 9.62 -15.99
C HIS A 100 -13.06 10.37 -14.77
N ALA A 101 -12.88 9.67 -13.64
CA ALA A 101 -12.32 10.27 -12.44
C ALA A 101 -10.89 10.72 -12.67
N MET A 102 -10.59 11.98 -12.33
CA MET A 102 -9.27 12.58 -12.50
C MET A 102 -8.60 12.84 -11.16
N PRO A 103 -7.29 12.58 -11.03
CA PRO A 103 -6.53 13.05 -9.88
C PRO A 103 -6.37 14.58 -9.94
N TYR A 104 -6.35 15.22 -8.77
CA TYR A 104 -6.12 16.65 -8.64
C TYR A 104 -4.75 16.94 -8.04
N GLU A 105 -4.07 18.01 -8.46
CA GLU A 105 -2.77 18.44 -7.90
C GLU A 105 -2.84 18.72 -6.41
N SER A 106 -3.97 19.28 -5.95
CA SER A 106 -4.25 19.50 -4.52
C SER A 106 -4.47 18.21 -3.71
N GLY A 107 -4.56 17.03 -4.37
CA GLY A 107 -4.93 15.76 -3.76
C GLY A 107 -6.42 15.66 -3.38
N THR A 108 -7.21 16.68 -3.60
CA THR A 108 -8.67 16.72 -3.30
C THR A 108 -9.45 17.35 -4.45
N PRO A 109 -10.64 16.78 -4.79
CA PRO A 109 -11.27 15.58 -4.25
C PRO A 109 -10.53 14.30 -4.64
N THR A 110 -10.43 13.35 -3.72
CA THR A 110 -9.81 12.04 -4.00
C THR A 110 -10.63 11.23 -5.02
N VAL A 111 -10.00 10.33 -5.75
CA VAL A 111 -10.70 9.45 -6.72
C VAL A 111 -11.84 8.66 -6.04
N ILE A 112 -11.62 8.15 -4.84
CA ILE A 112 -12.66 7.44 -4.06
C ILE A 112 -13.83 8.37 -3.72
N SER A 113 -13.57 9.63 -3.38
CA SER A 113 -14.58 10.65 -3.11
C SER A 113 -15.43 10.92 -4.36
N GLN A 114 -14.78 11.05 -5.53
CA GLN A 114 -15.47 11.24 -6.82
C GLN A 114 -16.37 10.03 -7.15
N ILE A 115 -15.85 8.80 -7.02
CA ILE A 115 -16.62 7.57 -7.24
C ILE A 115 -17.80 7.49 -6.27
N ALA A 116 -17.59 7.78 -4.99
CA ALA A 116 -18.66 7.75 -4.00
C ALA A 116 -19.78 8.73 -4.35
N LYS A 117 -19.42 9.98 -4.70
CA LYS A 117 -20.40 11.01 -5.09
C LYS A 117 -21.17 10.63 -6.35
N ALA A 118 -20.49 10.09 -7.35
CA ALA A 118 -21.11 9.61 -8.60
C ALA A 118 -22.06 8.43 -8.34
N ALA A 119 -21.66 7.48 -7.48
CA ALA A 119 -22.42 6.28 -7.18
C ALA A 119 -23.69 6.55 -6.36
N VAL A 120 -23.63 7.45 -5.36
CA VAL A 120 -24.76 7.69 -4.45
C VAL A 120 -25.65 8.86 -4.91
N GLY A 121 -25.14 9.75 -5.77
CA GLY A 121 -25.87 10.90 -6.29
C GLY A 121 -25.90 12.11 -5.37
N THR A 122 -26.63 13.17 -5.79
CA THR A 122 -26.62 14.50 -5.14
C THR A 122 -27.83 14.79 -4.25
N GLY A 123 -28.81 13.88 -4.18
CA GLY A 123 -30.00 14.04 -3.33
C GLY A 123 -29.65 13.98 -1.82
N THR A 124 -30.61 14.31 -0.95
CA THR A 124 -30.43 14.29 0.51
C THR A 124 -29.90 12.94 1.01
N PHE A 125 -30.44 11.83 0.50
CA PHE A 125 -29.94 10.48 0.81
C PHE A 125 -28.50 10.28 0.30
N GLY A 126 -28.19 10.75 -0.91
CA GLY A 126 -26.86 10.67 -1.49
C GLY A 126 -25.82 11.44 -0.68
N GLN A 127 -26.16 12.63 -0.20
CA GLN A 127 -25.28 13.42 0.67
C GLN A 127 -25.00 12.71 2.00
N GLY A 128 -26.03 12.15 2.64
CA GLY A 128 -25.86 11.37 3.87
C GLY A 128 -24.94 10.16 3.67
N MET A 129 -25.15 9.40 2.61
CA MET A 129 -24.29 8.27 2.25
C MET A 129 -22.86 8.70 1.91
N PHE A 130 -22.67 9.82 1.24
CA PHE A 130 -21.35 10.38 0.94
C PHE A 130 -20.58 10.72 2.23
N ILE A 131 -21.22 11.41 3.19
CA ILE A 131 -20.63 11.73 4.49
C ILE A 131 -20.25 10.44 5.22
N LEU A 132 -21.12 9.43 5.21
CA LEU A 132 -20.85 8.12 5.83
C LEU A 132 -19.62 7.45 5.22
N VAL A 133 -19.46 7.48 3.89
CA VAL A 133 -18.27 6.95 3.21
C VAL A 133 -17.01 7.72 3.61
N GLN A 134 -17.08 9.04 3.70
CA GLN A 134 -15.92 9.86 4.12
C GLN A 134 -15.53 9.58 5.56
N LEU A 135 -16.49 9.44 6.47
CA LEU A 135 -16.21 9.05 7.85
C LEU A 135 -15.65 7.64 7.95
N ALA A 136 -16.17 6.68 7.17
CA ALA A 136 -15.66 5.32 7.14
C ALA A 136 -14.21 5.26 6.62
N THR A 137 -13.89 6.02 5.57
CA THR A 137 -12.50 6.10 5.05
C THR A 137 -11.55 6.74 6.06
N MET A 138 -11.99 7.79 6.75
CA MET A 138 -11.21 8.41 7.83
C MET A 138 -10.95 7.42 8.97
N LEU A 139 -11.96 6.69 9.43
CA LEU A 139 -11.83 5.70 10.50
C LEU A 139 -10.90 4.54 10.11
N ILE A 140 -10.97 4.06 8.87
CA ILE A 140 -10.07 3.02 8.35
C ILE A 140 -8.61 3.51 8.35
N LEU A 141 -8.35 4.73 7.90
CA LEU A 141 -7.00 5.29 7.92
C LEU A 141 -6.47 5.44 9.34
N PHE A 142 -7.31 5.90 10.27
CA PHE A 142 -6.96 6.00 11.68
C PHE A 142 -6.68 4.63 12.30
N ALA A 143 -7.51 3.62 12.02
CA ALA A 143 -7.29 2.25 12.46
C ALA A 143 -5.98 1.68 11.89
N GLY A 144 -5.70 1.93 10.60
CA GLY A 144 -4.45 1.53 9.95
C GLY A 144 -3.22 2.14 10.64
N ALA A 145 -3.26 3.43 10.95
CA ALA A 145 -2.18 4.07 11.72
C ALA A 145 -2.00 3.44 13.11
N ASN A 146 -3.09 3.11 13.81
CA ASN A 146 -3.03 2.48 15.12
C ASN A 146 -2.39 1.07 15.08
N THR A 147 -2.64 0.28 14.03
CA THR A 147 -2.04 -1.06 13.90
C THR A 147 -0.52 -1.00 13.82
N THR A 148 0.04 0.04 13.23
CA THR A 148 1.49 0.24 13.12
C THR A 148 2.14 0.39 14.50
N TYR A 149 1.47 1.07 15.45
CA TYR A 149 1.95 1.21 16.83
C TYR A 149 1.95 -0.10 17.63
N SER A 150 1.24 -1.11 17.17
CA SER A 150 1.28 -2.47 17.75
C SER A 150 2.33 -3.35 17.09
N ALA A 151 2.40 -3.34 15.76
CA ALA A 151 3.28 -4.22 14.99
C ALA A 151 4.76 -3.78 15.01
N PHE A 152 5.05 -2.50 14.79
CA PHE A 152 6.42 -2.00 14.69
C PHE A 152 7.25 -2.23 15.94
N PRO A 153 6.76 -1.94 17.17
CA PRO A 153 7.55 -2.21 18.39
C PRO A 153 7.85 -3.70 18.60
N LEU A 154 6.96 -4.58 18.15
CA LEU A 154 7.17 -6.03 18.22
C LEU A 154 8.27 -6.47 17.25
N LEU A 155 8.26 -5.97 16.01
CA LEU A 155 9.33 -6.21 15.03
C LEU A 155 10.68 -5.69 15.53
N CYS A 156 10.71 -4.46 16.07
CA CYS A 156 11.91 -3.90 16.69
C CYS A 156 12.47 -4.79 17.80
N ASN A 157 11.60 -5.39 18.61
CA ASN A 157 12.02 -6.31 19.66
C ASN A 157 12.71 -7.56 19.08
N PHE A 158 12.16 -8.18 18.04
CA PHE A 158 12.78 -9.33 17.38
C PHE A 158 14.16 -8.97 16.81
N VAL A 159 14.22 -7.89 16.02
CA VAL A 159 15.47 -7.47 15.39
C VAL A 159 16.53 -7.03 16.41
N ALA A 160 16.11 -6.39 17.51
CA ALA A 160 17.02 -6.03 18.62
C ALA A 160 17.48 -7.25 19.42
N SER A 161 16.64 -8.27 19.55
CA SER A 161 17.02 -9.54 20.20
C SER A 161 18.05 -10.30 19.38
N ASP A 162 17.99 -10.20 18.05
CA ASP A 162 18.97 -10.77 17.11
C ASP A 162 20.26 -9.92 17.00
N GLY A 163 20.32 -8.77 17.69
CA GLY A 163 21.51 -7.93 17.77
C GLY A 163 21.68 -6.90 16.66
N TYR A 164 20.71 -6.75 15.73
CA TYR A 164 20.75 -5.80 14.63
C TYR A 164 20.24 -4.39 14.97
N LEU A 165 19.55 -4.26 16.12
CA LEU A 165 19.08 -2.97 16.64
C LEU A 165 19.54 -2.76 18.08
N PRO A 166 19.57 -1.50 18.56
CA PRO A 166 19.94 -1.19 19.93
C PRO A 166 19.07 -1.94 20.96
N ARG A 167 19.67 -2.54 21.95
CA ARG A 167 19.00 -3.32 23.02
C ARG A 167 17.93 -2.56 23.79
N GLN A 168 17.94 -1.22 23.73
CA GLN A 168 16.91 -0.37 24.33
C GLN A 168 15.52 -0.62 23.72
N LEU A 169 15.45 -1.05 22.45
CA LEU A 169 14.20 -1.35 21.76
C LEU A 169 13.60 -2.70 22.14
N SER A 170 14.39 -3.62 22.72
CA SER A 170 13.91 -4.90 23.24
C SER A 170 13.37 -4.82 24.67
N LYS A 171 13.63 -3.72 25.40
CA LYS A 171 13.18 -3.57 26.78
C LYS A 171 11.71 -3.23 26.86
N ARG A 172 10.95 -4.00 27.66
CA ARG A 172 9.56 -3.68 28.00
C ARG A 172 9.52 -2.59 29.07
N GLY A 173 8.70 -1.59 28.85
CA GLY A 173 8.46 -0.53 29.83
C GLY A 173 7.54 -0.97 30.98
N HIS A 174 7.19 -0.04 31.86
CA HIS A 174 6.39 -0.26 33.08
C HIS A 174 5.03 -0.96 32.86
N ARG A 175 4.42 -0.81 31.65
CA ARG A 175 3.15 -1.42 31.28
C ARG A 175 3.31 -2.63 30.37
N LEU A 176 4.44 -3.31 30.38
CA LEU A 176 4.78 -4.45 29.54
C LEU A 176 4.76 -4.14 28.01
N ALA A 177 4.66 -2.86 27.66
CA ALA A 177 4.71 -2.38 26.28
C ALA A 177 6.14 -1.99 25.88
N PHE A 178 6.46 -2.10 24.60
CA PHE A 178 7.75 -1.66 24.07
C PHE A 178 7.75 -0.14 23.84
N SER A 179 7.72 0.62 24.94
CA SER A 179 7.56 2.09 24.92
C SER A 179 8.59 2.81 24.06
N ASN A 180 9.84 2.32 24.06
CA ASN A 180 10.91 2.91 23.25
C ASN A 180 10.64 2.74 21.74
N GLY A 181 10.11 1.60 21.31
CA GLY A 181 9.71 1.38 19.94
C GLY A 181 8.56 2.29 19.51
N ILE A 182 7.59 2.51 20.40
CA ILE A 182 6.46 3.43 20.17
C ILE A 182 6.97 4.88 20.01
N LEU A 183 7.85 5.33 20.91
CA LEU A 183 8.43 6.67 20.86
C LEU A 183 9.30 6.87 19.61
N PHE A 184 10.08 5.87 19.23
CA PHE A 184 10.89 5.90 18.02
C PHE A 184 10.01 6.02 16.77
N LEU A 185 8.94 5.23 16.69
CA LEU A 185 7.96 5.30 15.60
C LEU A 185 7.28 6.67 15.53
N ALA A 186 6.80 7.17 16.68
CA ALA A 186 6.15 8.47 16.75
C ALA A 186 7.09 9.61 16.34
N GLY A 187 8.32 9.61 16.85
CA GLY A 187 9.34 10.59 16.50
C GLY A 187 9.70 10.56 15.01
N GLY A 188 9.92 9.35 14.46
CA GLY A 188 10.19 9.17 13.04
C GLY A 188 9.00 9.61 12.16
N GLY A 189 7.77 9.29 12.56
CA GLY A 189 6.57 9.72 11.85
C GLY A 189 6.41 11.23 11.83
N ILE A 190 6.58 11.91 12.97
CA ILE A 190 6.54 13.38 13.06
C ILE A 190 7.63 13.99 12.17
N PHE A 191 8.85 13.47 12.26
CA PHE A 191 9.98 13.91 11.45
C PHE A 191 9.69 13.83 9.95
N LEU A 192 9.14 12.69 9.48
CA LEU A 192 8.77 12.51 8.07
C LEU A 192 7.67 13.48 7.65
N VAL A 193 6.63 13.68 8.46
CA VAL A 193 5.55 14.62 8.16
C VAL A 193 6.07 16.05 8.06
N VAL A 194 6.98 16.45 8.95
CA VAL A 194 7.59 17.80 8.93
C VAL A 194 8.45 18.00 7.69
N ILE A 195 9.33 17.04 7.34
CA ILE A 195 10.22 17.14 6.16
C ILE A 195 9.44 17.16 4.86
N THR A 196 8.38 16.34 4.76
CA THR A 196 7.56 16.27 3.54
C THR A 196 6.49 17.35 3.48
N ALA A 197 6.43 18.24 4.46
CA ALA A 197 5.35 19.22 4.62
C ALA A 197 3.94 18.60 4.53
N GLY A 198 3.79 17.35 4.99
CA GLY A 198 2.55 16.60 4.94
C GLY A 198 2.15 16.10 3.53
N SER A 199 3.05 16.18 2.55
CA SER A 199 2.76 15.68 1.20
C SER A 199 2.58 14.16 1.20
N VAL A 200 1.36 13.70 0.92
CA VAL A 200 1.03 12.28 0.82
C VAL A 200 1.81 11.62 -0.31
N GLU A 201 2.04 12.33 -1.42
CA GLU A 201 2.75 11.79 -2.57
C GLU A 201 4.20 11.40 -2.23
N HIS A 202 4.91 12.25 -1.48
CA HIS A 202 6.26 11.96 -1.01
C HIS A 202 6.27 10.82 0.02
N LEU A 203 5.33 10.83 0.97
CA LEU A 203 5.22 9.79 1.99
C LEU A 203 4.93 8.41 1.38
N VAL A 204 4.05 8.33 0.38
CA VAL A 204 3.75 7.08 -0.34
C VAL A 204 4.98 6.57 -1.10
N ALA A 205 5.79 7.45 -1.67
CA ALA A 205 7.02 7.06 -2.35
C ALA A 205 8.03 6.41 -1.39
N PHE A 206 8.25 7.01 -0.21
CA PHE A 206 9.12 6.42 0.84
C PHE A 206 8.60 5.09 1.34
N TYR A 207 7.30 5.03 1.62
CA TYR A 207 6.63 3.83 2.08
C TYR A 207 6.76 2.68 1.07
N ALA A 208 6.42 2.92 -0.19
CA ALA A 208 6.47 1.90 -1.24
C ALA A 208 7.89 1.34 -1.45
N LEU A 209 8.91 2.21 -1.47
CA LEU A 209 10.30 1.75 -1.55
C LEU A 209 10.69 0.85 -0.38
N GLY A 210 10.33 1.23 0.85
CA GLY A 210 10.62 0.44 2.04
C GLY A 210 9.97 -0.93 1.97
N VAL A 211 8.67 -0.99 1.68
CA VAL A 211 7.90 -2.24 1.62
C VAL A 211 8.41 -3.16 0.52
N PHE A 212 8.58 -2.66 -0.72
CA PHE A 212 9.06 -3.50 -1.81
C PHE A 212 10.51 -3.94 -1.65
N THR A 213 11.35 -3.15 -0.97
CA THR A 213 12.69 -3.60 -0.56
C THR A 213 12.58 -4.76 0.44
N GLY A 214 11.69 -4.67 1.41
CA GLY A 214 11.39 -5.77 2.34
C GLY A 214 10.91 -7.03 1.63
N PHE A 215 9.96 -6.90 0.69
CA PHE A 215 9.47 -8.04 -0.10
C PHE A 215 10.55 -8.65 -0.98
N MET A 216 11.41 -7.83 -1.58
CA MET A 216 12.57 -8.29 -2.36
C MET A 216 13.51 -9.15 -1.49
N LEU A 217 13.90 -8.62 -0.34
CA LEU A 217 14.80 -9.32 0.59
C LEU A 217 14.17 -10.60 1.12
N ALA A 218 12.89 -10.56 1.53
CA ALA A 218 12.15 -11.73 1.99
C ALA A 218 12.01 -12.78 0.87
N GLY A 219 11.67 -12.37 -0.34
CA GLY A 219 11.53 -13.27 -1.49
C GLY A 219 12.83 -13.99 -1.82
N PHE A 220 13.92 -13.26 -1.96
CA PHE A 220 15.24 -13.88 -2.24
C PHE A 220 15.78 -14.67 -1.04
N GLY A 221 15.54 -14.20 0.20
CA GLY A 221 15.90 -14.92 1.42
C GLY A 221 15.21 -16.27 1.50
N MET A 222 13.89 -16.31 1.25
CA MET A 222 13.11 -17.55 1.25
C MET A 222 13.43 -18.46 0.06
N ALA A 223 13.76 -17.90 -1.09
CA ALA A 223 14.26 -18.69 -2.23
C ALA A 223 15.58 -19.38 -1.86
N LYS A 224 16.54 -18.63 -1.31
CA LYS A 224 17.81 -19.17 -0.81
C LYS A 224 17.58 -20.25 0.25
N HIS A 225 16.70 -20.01 1.22
CA HIS A 225 16.34 -20.97 2.26
C HIS A 225 15.79 -22.27 1.66
N ALA A 226 14.82 -22.18 0.73
CA ALA A 226 14.25 -23.34 0.05
C ALA A 226 15.32 -24.14 -0.73
N HIS A 227 16.28 -23.46 -1.38
CA HIS A 227 17.37 -24.10 -2.09
C HIS A 227 18.36 -24.82 -1.16
N THR A 228 18.64 -24.23 -0.01
CA THR A 228 19.61 -24.77 0.97
C THR A 228 19.04 -25.97 1.73
N HIS A 229 17.78 -25.90 2.17
CA HIS A 229 17.18 -26.92 3.05
C HIS A 229 16.38 -28.01 2.30
N ARG A 230 16.17 -27.88 1.01
CA ARG A 230 15.58 -28.86 0.07
C ARG A 230 14.51 -29.82 0.66
N GLY A 231 13.58 -29.29 1.46
CA GLY A 231 12.43 -30.04 1.95
C GLY A 231 11.37 -30.28 0.87
N ASP A 232 10.26 -30.93 1.22
CA ASP A 232 9.17 -31.23 0.29
C ASP A 232 8.69 -29.98 -0.49
N GLY A 233 8.64 -30.13 -1.82
CA GLY A 233 8.21 -29.06 -2.73
C GLY A 233 9.19 -27.88 -2.84
N TRP A 234 10.47 -28.04 -2.46
CA TRP A 234 11.45 -26.96 -2.45
C TRP A 234 11.61 -26.23 -3.80
N LYS A 235 11.51 -26.96 -4.93
CA LYS A 235 11.60 -26.34 -6.27
C LYS A 235 10.48 -25.33 -6.52
N VAL A 236 9.26 -25.69 -6.16
CA VAL A 236 8.09 -24.78 -6.29
C VAL A 236 8.26 -23.57 -5.38
N LYS A 237 8.64 -23.80 -4.13
CA LYS A 237 8.91 -22.71 -3.17
C LYS A 237 10.04 -21.79 -3.67
N PHE A 238 11.11 -22.35 -4.22
CA PHE A 238 12.23 -21.59 -4.80
C PHE A 238 11.76 -20.70 -5.96
N VAL A 239 10.98 -21.27 -6.90
CA VAL A 239 10.48 -20.53 -8.07
C VAL A 239 9.51 -19.42 -7.65
N ILE A 240 8.53 -19.74 -6.80
CA ILE A 240 7.53 -18.75 -6.36
C ILE A 240 8.21 -17.59 -5.61
N ASN A 241 9.08 -17.89 -4.64
CA ASN A 241 9.76 -16.86 -3.87
C ASN A 241 10.77 -16.08 -4.71
N GLY A 242 11.47 -16.75 -5.62
CA GLY A 242 12.38 -16.10 -6.58
C GLY A 242 11.64 -15.14 -7.51
N LEU A 243 10.49 -15.54 -8.05
CA LEU A 243 9.64 -14.67 -8.87
C LEU A 243 9.11 -13.48 -8.06
N ALA A 244 8.64 -13.71 -6.84
CA ALA A 244 8.16 -12.64 -5.96
C ALA A 244 9.28 -11.63 -5.67
N GLY A 245 10.49 -12.11 -5.32
CA GLY A 245 11.66 -11.26 -5.11
C GLY A 245 12.06 -10.47 -6.36
N SER A 246 12.01 -11.11 -7.54
CA SER A 246 12.35 -10.46 -8.81
C SER A 246 11.34 -9.40 -9.22
N ILE A 247 10.05 -9.65 -9.05
CA ILE A 247 9.00 -8.65 -9.30
C ILE A 247 9.17 -7.47 -8.35
N SER A 248 9.40 -7.72 -7.06
CA SER A 248 9.65 -6.68 -6.08
C SER A 248 10.89 -5.85 -6.40
N LEU A 249 11.98 -6.48 -6.85
CA LEU A 249 13.19 -5.79 -7.32
C LEU A 249 12.87 -4.86 -8.51
N ILE A 250 12.12 -5.34 -9.50
CA ILE A 250 11.71 -4.53 -10.65
C ILE A 250 10.91 -3.31 -10.18
N ILE A 251 9.97 -3.49 -9.24
CA ILE A 251 9.18 -2.40 -8.67
C ILE A 251 10.09 -1.39 -7.95
N VAL A 252 11.03 -1.85 -7.13
CA VAL A 252 12.01 -0.98 -6.44
C VAL A 252 12.81 -0.16 -7.45
N LEU A 253 13.29 -0.78 -8.54
CA LEU A 253 14.02 -0.07 -9.58
C LEU A 253 13.15 0.98 -10.28
N ILE A 254 11.90 0.64 -10.59
CA ILE A 254 10.95 1.58 -11.21
C ILE A 254 10.70 2.78 -10.28
N PHE A 255 10.40 2.54 -9.00
CA PHE A 255 10.19 3.61 -8.02
C PHE A 255 11.45 4.47 -7.84
N SER A 256 12.62 3.84 -7.80
CA SER A 256 13.90 4.53 -7.67
C SER A 256 14.13 5.52 -8.81
N VAL A 257 13.75 5.16 -10.03
CA VAL A 257 13.89 6.03 -11.20
C VAL A 257 12.77 7.07 -11.28
N VAL A 258 11.52 6.62 -11.14
CA VAL A 258 10.33 7.48 -11.35
C VAL A 258 10.18 8.53 -10.25
N LYS A 259 10.50 8.17 -9.01
CA LYS A 259 10.32 9.01 -7.82
C LYS A 259 11.65 9.58 -7.27
N PHE A 260 12.74 9.46 -8.03
CA PHE A 260 14.06 9.94 -7.61
C PHE A 260 14.03 11.40 -7.20
N THR A 261 13.46 12.27 -8.04
CA THR A 261 13.32 13.72 -7.78
C THR A 261 12.33 14.06 -6.67
N GLN A 262 11.43 13.13 -6.33
CA GLN A 262 10.44 13.29 -5.25
C GLN A 262 10.95 12.78 -3.90
N GLY A 263 12.26 12.54 -3.77
CA GLY A 263 12.90 12.17 -2.52
C GLY A 263 13.22 10.68 -2.36
N ALA A 264 12.91 9.82 -3.34
CA ALA A 264 13.23 8.38 -3.28
C ALA A 264 14.72 8.10 -3.05
N TRP A 265 15.63 8.99 -3.49
CA TRP A 265 17.06 8.91 -3.26
C TRP A 265 17.44 8.85 -1.76
N ILE A 266 16.63 9.46 -0.88
CA ILE A 266 16.87 9.43 0.57
C ILE A 266 16.79 7.99 1.08
N VAL A 267 15.75 7.25 0.65
CA VAL A 267 15.59 5.85 1.06
C VAL A 267 16.72 4.98 0.51
N LEU A 268 17.15 5.22 -0.74
CA LEU A 268 18.25 4.47 -1.36
C LEU A 268 19.58 4.67 -0.63
N VAL A 269 19.79 5.83 -0.02
CA VAL A 269 21.00 6.13 0.77
C VAL A 269 20.88 5.58 2.19
N VAL A 270 19.72 5.73 2.82
CA VAL A 270 19.51 5.39 4.24
C VAL A 270 19.28 3.88 4.44
N ALA A 271 18.60 3.19 3.51
CA ALA A 271 18.27 1.79 3.67
C ALA A 271 19.48 0.82 3.71
N PRO A 272 20.64 1.10 3.05
CA PRO A 272 21.82 0.23 3.13
C PRO A 272 22.69 0.46 4.38
N ILE A 273 22.47 1.54 5.14
CA ILE A 273 23.21 1.92 6.35
C ILE A 273 22.59 1.28 7.59
#